data_64090f9d47c037d044486dd53bc4f8e8
#
_entry.id   64090f9d47c037d044486dd53bc4f8e8
#
_cell.length_a   1.000
_cell.length_b   1.000
_cell.length_c   1.000
_cell.angle_alpha   90.00
_cell.angle_beta   90.00
_cell.angle_gamma   90.00
#
_symmetry.space_group_name_H-M   'P 1'
#
loop_
_entity.id
_entity.type
_entity.pdbx_description
1 polymer ?
#
loop_
_entity_poly.entity_id
_entity_poly.type
_entity_poly.pdbx_seq_one_letter_code
_entity_poly.pdbx_strand_id
1 'polypeptide(L)'
;MNYVYAGRDAVKTIFKINTDNRNNNFNLIRFLAATTVLYSHSFISVIGDIRADPLYFRIKMTGGGIAVDIFFLISGFLIVRSLLKRSSIKAFIWSRLLRIYPALVVAILFIVFIIGLIFTKLPVSEYLSNSGTYRYLIKNIFTVNAIRDSLPGVFTNVPFKNIISGQLWTLPYEVMMYGIMAGLGLFFLCFKNKLYTPVFQDKSCFCFSVLSRYLTLLAMNLSKNKLRCIKFTVLFLFTVSFSLNIIYHFYPSVSSIYTRLFIRFFSLFFTGATAYMYREKLYFSFWLVLPAVLILAASTFQKDVFFVVYCITLPYLVFYIAYVPINFLHNFNKFGDYSYGIYIYAFPIQQSVISLLPKITIIGMTILSFCITFILAFLSWHIIEKNALKLKNKI
;
A
#
# COMPACT_ATOMS: atom_id res chain seq x y z
N MET A 1 -18.33 -15.38 20.01
CA MET A 1 -17.66 -16.67 20.03
C MET A 1 -18.65 -17.72 19.54
N ASN A 2 -18.74 -17.95 18.24
CA ASN A 2 -19.50 -19.06 17.69
C ASN A 2 -18.63 -19.73 16.62
N TYR A 3 -17.71 -20.55 17.12
CA TYR A 3 -17.05 -21.56 16.30
C TYR A 3 -17.98 -22.76 16.29
N VAL A 4 -18.68 -22.97 15.18
CA VAL A 4 -19.34 -24.26 14.92
C VAL A 4 -18.23 -25.28 14.70
N TYR A 5 -17.95 -26.10 15.68
CA TYR A 5 -17.12 -27.27 15.56
C TYR A 5 -17.92 -28.34 14.79
N ALA A 6 -17.65 -28.47 13.51
CA ALA A 6 -17.94 -29.69 12.79
C ALA A 6 -16.78 -30.65 12.99
N GLY A 7 -17.09 -31.96 13.09
CA GLY A 7 -16.25 -33.04 13.55
C GLY A 7 -14.78 -33.08 13.08
N ARG A 8 -13.98 -33.89 13.76
CA ARG A 8 -12.51 -33.95 13.78
C ARG A 8 -11.76 -33.98 12.44
N ASP A 9 -12.40 -34.11 11.28
CA ASP A 9 -11.74 -34.37 9.99
C ASP A 9 -12.11 -33.42 8.85
N ALA A 10 -12.86 -32.33 9.08
CA ALA A 10 -13.10 -31.32 8.05
C ALA A 10 -12.20 -30.11 8.31
N VAL A 11 -11.04 -30.05 7.63
CA VAL A 11 -10.32 -28.79 7.42
C VAL A 11 -11.36 -27.78 6.95
N LYS A 12 -11.61 -26.70 7.73
CA LYS A 12 -12.59 -25.66 7.33
C LYS A 12 -12.15 -25.08 6.00
N THR A 13 -12.66 -25.61 4.93
CA THR A 13 -12.31 -25.22 3.57
C THR A 13 -12.90 -23.88 3.17
N ILE A 14 -13.87 -23.35 3.94
CA ILE A 14 -14.52 -22.08 3.69
C ILE A 14 -14.47 -21.22 4.95
N PHE A 15 -13.99 -19.97 4.82
CA PHE A 15 -13.98 -18.99 5.90
C PHE A 15 -14.39 -17.61 5.41
N LYS A 16 -14.86 -16.77 6.36
CA LYS A 16 -15.32 -15.41 6.11
C LYS A 16 -14.33 -14.40 6.68
N ILE A 17 -14.23 -13.23 6.07
CA ILE A 17 -13.42 -12.13 6.61
C ILE A 17 -13.94 -11.72 7.98
N ASN A 18 -13.13 -11.92 9.03
CA ASN A 18 -13.38 -11.37 10.34
C ASN A 18 -12.46 -10.16 10.59
N THR A 19 -13.04 -8.96 10.54
CA THR A 19 -12.28 -7.71 10.75
C THR A 19 -12.25 -7.26 12.21
N ASP A 20 -12.93 -7.93 13.11
CA ASP A 20 -13.02 -7.54 14.52
C ASP A 20 -11.81 -8.01 15.30
N ASN A 21 -11.24 -9.12 14.92
CA ASN A 21 -9.98 -9.63 15.47
C ASN A 21 -8.77 -9.07 14.70
N ARG A 22 -7.64 -8.90 15.42
CA ARG A 22 -6.34 -8.60 14.82
C ARG A 22 -5.68 -9.82 14.16
N ASN A 23 -6.37 -10.96 14.13
CA ASN A 23 -5.90 -12.22 13.55
C ASN A 23 -5.99 -12.14 12.02
N ASN A 24 -4.93 -11.63 11.42
CA ASN A 24 -4.74 -11.56 9.97
C ASN A 24 -3.25 -11.55 9.66
N ASN A 25 -2.90 -11.84 8.41
CA ASN A 25 -1.52 -11.96 7.96
C ASN A 25 -1.03 -10.75 7.15
N PHE A 26 -1.67 -9.57 7.27
CA PHE A 26 -1.27 -8.41 6.47
C PHE A 26 0.17 -7.98 6.68
N ASN A 27 0.69 -8.01 7.91
CA ASN A 27 2.09 -7.65 8.17
C ASN A 27 3.06 -8.62 7.49
N LEU A 28 2.76 -9.92 7.51
CA LEU A 28 3.55 -10.94 6.81
C LEU A 28 3.52 -10.71 5.29
N ILE A 29 2.34 -10.50 4.71
CA ILE A 29 2.20 -10.27 3.26
C ILE A 29 2.98 -9.02 2.84
N ARG A 30 2.87 -7.94 3.62
CA ARG A 30 3.59 -6.68 3.36
C ARG A 30 5.10 -6.85 3.50
N PHE A 31 5.55 -7.62 4.49
CA PHE A 31 6.96 -7.96 4.66
C PHE A 31 7.50 -8.74 3.45
N LEU A 32 6.79 -9.79 3.03
CA LEU A 32 7.15 -10.58 1.85
C LEU A 32 7.12 -9.72 0.58
N ALA A 33 6.12 -8.85 0.41
CA ALA A 33 6.06 -7.93 -0.71
C ALA A 33 7.26 -6.96 -0.73
N ALA A 34 7.64 -6.36 0.42
CA ALA A 34 8.81 -5.48 0.51
C ALA A 34 10.11 -6.22 0.17
N THR A 35 10.26 -7.46 0.65
CA THR A 35 11.40 -8.32 0.32
C THR A 35 11.43 -8.70 -1.16
N THR A 36 10.26 -8.93 -1.78
CA THR A 36 10.15 -9.17 -3.23
C THR A 36 10.56 -7.95 -4.04
N VAL A 37 10.21 -6.72 -3.59
CA VAL A 37 10.72 -5.49 -4.22
C VAL A 37 12.24 -5.43 -4.15
N LEU A 38 12.84 -5.70 -2.99
CA LEU A 38 14.30 -5.73 -2.84
C LEU A 38 14.93 -6.77 -3.78
N TYR A 39 14.39 -8.00 -3.81
CA TYR A 39 14.87 -9.05 -4.70
C TYR A 39 14.80 -8.64 -6.18
N SER A 40 13.67 -8.10 -6.63
CA SER A 40 13.47 -7.61 -7.99
C SER A 40 14.47 -6.49 -8.35
N HIS A 41 14.71 -5.57 -7.41
CA HIS A 41 15.68 -4.49 -7.59
C HIS A 41 17.14 -4.97 -7.61
N SER A 42 17.45 -6.15 -7.07
CA SER A 42 18.80 -6.72 -7.15
C SER A 42 19.21 -6.98 -8.61
N PHE A 43 18.28 -7.40 -9.47
CA PHE A 43 18.53 -7.54 -10.91
C PHE A 43 18.85 -6.20 -11.57
N ILE A 44 18.05 -5.17 -11.27
CA ILE A 44 18.25 -3.82 -11.82
C ILE A 44 19.61 -3.25 -11.36
N SER A 45 19.95 -3.39 -10.09
CA SER A 45 21.18 -2.86 -9.53
C SER A 45 22.44 -3.52 -10.09
N VAL A 46 22.39 -4.85 -10.33
CA VAL A 46 23.55 -5.61 -10.84
C VAL A 46 23.68 -5.51 -12.35
N ILE A 47 22.56 -5.57 -13.09
CA ILE A 47 22.56 -5.65 -14.58
C ILE A 47 22.38 -4.27 -15.22
N GLY A 48 21.71 -3.33 -14.54
CA GLY A 48 21.45 -1.98 -15.06
C GLY A 48 20.22 -1.86 -15.95
N ASP A 49 19.43 -2.91 -16.13
CA ASP A 49 18.19 -2.90 -16.92
C ASP A 49 16.99 -3.30 -16.04
N ILE A 50 15.94 -2.51 -16.07
CA ILE A 50 14.68 -2.79 -15.37
C ILE A 50 14.00 -4.07 -15.88
N ARG A 51 14.30 -4.48 -17.09
CA ARG A 51 13.79 -5.70 -17.73
C ARG A 51 14.56 -6.97 -17.35
N ALA A 52 15.63 -6.83 -16.58
CA ALA A 52 16.45 -7.96 -16.12
C ALA A 52 15.74 -8.87 -15.10
N ASP A 53 14.63 -8.40 -14.49
CA ASP A 53 13.80 -9.25 -13.63
C ASP A 53 13.24 -10.44 -14.43
N PRO A 54 13.45 -11.70 -13.99
CA PRO A 54 13.05 -12.89 -14.74
C PRO A 54 11.57 -12.94 -15.11
N LEU A 55 10.69 -12.41 -14.24
CA LEU A 55 9.26 -12.37 -14.50
C LEU A 55 8.91 -11.41 -15.67
N TYR A 56 9.68 -10.33 -15.85
CA TYR A 56 9.42 -9.37 -16.92
C TYR A 56 9.48 -10.00 -18.30
N PHE A 57 10.42 -10.91 -18.51
CA PHE A 57 10.53 -11.62 -19.78
C PHE A 57 9.26 -12.43 -20.10
N ARG A 58 8.73 -13.12 -19.08
CA ARG A 58 7.60 -14.03 -19.24
C ARG A 58 6.24 -13.29 -19.32
N ILE A 59 5.99 -12.39 -18.41
CA ILE A 59 4.67 -11.78 -18.20
C ILE A 59 4.61 -10.26 -18.36
N LYS A 60 5.72 -9.61 -18.75
CA LYS A 60 5.87 -8.14 -18.88
C LYS A 60 5.60 -7.37 -17.55
N MET A 61 5.71 -8.06 -16.43
CA MET A 61 5.65 -7.48 -15.09
C MET A 61 6.84 -7.96 -14.28
N THR A 62 7.41 -7.07 -13.47
CA THR A 62 8.48 -7.43 -12.52
C THR A 62 7.90 -7.96 -11.22
N GLY A 63 8.68 -8.76 -10.48
CA GLY A 63 8.31 -9.18 -9.13
C GLY A 63 8.05 -8.00 -8.20
N GLY A 64 8.86 -6.94 -8.33
CA GLY A 64 8.66 -5.67 -7.61
C GLY A 64 7.35 -4.99 -7.98
N GLY A 65 6.96 -4.99 -9.26
CA GLY A 65 5.68 -4.45 -9.72
C GLY A 65 4.47 -5.19 -9.12
N ILE A 66 4.52 -6.53 -9.07
CA ILE A 66 3.48 -7.34 -8.42
C ILE A 66 3.41 -7.03 -6.92
N ALA A 67 4.54 -6.89 -6.26
CA ALA A 67 4.61 -6.56 -4.84
C ALA A 67 4.01 -5.18 -4.54
N VAL A 68 4.24 -4.18 -5.39
CA VAL A 68 3.60 -2.85 -5.31
C VAL A 68 2.09 -2.95 -5.47
N ASP A 69 1.60 -3.76 -6.40
CA ASP A 69 0.16 -4.01 -6.57
C ASP A 69 -0.48 -4.59 -5.30
N ILE A 70 0.20 -5.52 -4.64
CA ILE A 70 -0.24 -6.08 -3.35
C ILE A 70 -0.31 -4.97 -2.28
N PHE A 71 0.66 -4.05 -2.24
CA PHE A 71 0.62 -2.91 -1.31
C PHE A 71 -0.60 -2.03 -1.54
N PHE A 72 -0.90 -1.65 -2.79
CA PHE A 72 -2.07 -0.82 -3.10
C PHE A 72 -3.39 -1.53 -2.78
N LEU A 73 -3.49 -2.81 -3.07
CA LEU A 73 -4.67 -3.63 -2.75
C LEU A 73 -4.92 -3.68 -1.23
N ILE A 74 -3.90 -4.00 -0.44
CA ILE A 74 -3.98 -4.03 1.03
C ILE A 74 -4.25 -2.64 1.59
N SER A 75 -3.62 -1.61 1.02
CA SER A 75 -3.81 -0.22 1.43
C SER A 75 -5.27 0.19 1.27
N GLY A 76 -5.90 -0.07 0.14
CA GLY A 76 -7.31 0.22 -0.08
C GLY A 76 -8.23 -0.39 0.98
N PHE A 77 -8.01 -1.67 1.31
CA PHE A 77 -8.76 -2.38 2.33
C PHE A 77 -8.58 -1.74 3.73
N LEU A 78 -7.34 -1.50 4.14
CA LEU A 78 -7.02 -0.97 5.47
C LEU A 78 -7.39 0.50 5.63
N ILE A 79 -7.31 1.29 4.56
CA ILE A 79 -7.63 2.72 4.57
C ILE A 79 -9.13 2.94 4.73
N VAL A 80 -9.98 2.22 4.00
CA VAL A 80 -11.43 2.29 4.17
C VAL A 80 -11.83 1.83 5.58
N ARG A 81 -11.23 0.73 6.08
CA ARG A 81 -11.42 0.32 7.48
C ARG A 81 -11.07 1.44 8.46
N SER A 82 -9.94 2.10 8.25
CA SER A 82 -9.48 3.20 9.11
C SER A 82 -10.41 4.41 9.04
N LEU A 83 -10.88 4.79 7.85
CA LEU A 83 -11.78 5.91 7.65
C LEU A 83 -13.13 5.69 8.33
N LEU A 84 -13.70 4.49 8.21
CA LEU A 84 -15.00 4.15 8.79
C LEU A 84 -14.97 3.94 10.31
N LYS A 85 -13.82 3.52 10.86
CA LYS A 85 -13.65 3.33 12.32
C LYS A 85 -13.30 4.61 13.08
N ARG A 86 -12.89 5.68 12.40
CA ARG A 86 -12.48 6.93 13.04
C ARG A 86 -13.63 7.92 13.15
N SER A 87 -13.65 8.67 14.25
CA SER A 87 -14.68 9.68 14.52
C SER A 87 -14.49 10.96 13.68
N SER A 88 -13.27 11.26 13.22
CA SER A 88 -12.96 12.47 12.48
C SER A 88 -12.00 12.26 11.31
N ILE A 89 -12.16 13.10 10.28
CA ILE A 89 -11.24 13.11 9.13
C ILE A 89 -9.85 13.63 9.54
N LYS A 90 -9.78 14.56 10.50
CA LYS A 90 -8.50 15.05 11.04
C LYS A 90 -7.70 13.88 11.65
N ALA A 91 -8.33 13.07 12.50
CA ALA A 91 -7.70 11.88 13.08
C ALA A 91 -7.31 10.83 12.02
N PHE A 92 -8.10 10.72 10.94
CA PHE A 92 -7.76 9.88 9.79
C PHE A 92 -6.48 10.39 9.11
N ILE A 93 -6.45 11.65 8.67
CA ILE A 93 -5.29 12.26 7.98
C ILE A 93 -4.05 12.16 8.90
N TRP A 94 -4.15 12.57 10.15
CA TRP A 94 -3.06 12.51 11.13
C TRP A 94 -2.45 11.11 11.22
N SER A 95 -3.30 10.10 11.26
CA SER A 95 -2.83 8.71 11.34
C SER A 95 -2.07 8.25 10.08
N ARG A 96 -2.34 8.84 8.93
CA ARG A 96 -1.63 8.55 7.67
C ARG A 96 -0.31 9.30 7.61
N LEU A 97 -0.31 10.57 8.01
CA LEU A 97 0.92 11.35 8.14
C LEU A 97 1.92 10.67 9.09
N LEU A 98 1.48 10.24 10.26
CA LEU A 98 2.32 9.52 11.23
C LEU A 98 2.80 8.15 10.72
N ARG A 99 2.15 7.59 9.72
CA ARG A 99 2.56 6.31 9.14
C ARG A 99 3.68 6.45 8.12
N ILE A 100 3.71 7.55 7.37
CA ILE A 100 4.66 7.74 6.26
C ILE A 100 5.81 8.67 6.67
N TYR A 101 5.49 9.90 7.08
CA TYR A 101 6.44 11.00 7.13
C TYR A 101 7.57 10.84 8.14
N PRO A 102 7.38 10.35 9.38
CA PRO A 102 8.49 10.28 10.35
C PRO A 102 9.65 9.42 9.86
N ALA A 103 9.38 8.23 9.36
CA ALA A 103 10.43 7.36 8.84
C ALA A 103 10.96 7.83 7.48
N LEU A 104 10.11 8.38 6.62
CA LEU A 104 10.53 8.95 5.33
C LEU A 104 11.53 10.08 5.52
N VAL A 105 11.26 11.04 6.41
CA VAL A 105 12.16 12.16 6.69
C VAL A 105 13.52 11.65 7.14
N VAL A 106 13.56 10.72 8.09
CA VAL A 106 14.82 10.15 8.56
C VAL A 106 15.56 9.40 7.46
N ALA A 107 14.84 8.62 6.63
CA ALA A 107 15.45 7.92 5.49
C ALA A 107 16.02 8.90 4.46
N ILE A 108 15.32 9.99 4.14
CA ILE A 108 15.82 11.01 3.20
C ILE A 108 17.05 11.73 3.78
N LEU A 109 17.05 12.08 5.07
CA LEU A 109 18.22 12.65 5.73
C LEU A 109 19.41 11.67 5.71
N PHE A 110 19.18 10.40 6.00
CA PHE A 110 20.20 9.34 5.91
C PHE A 110 20.75 9.23 4.48
N ILE A 111 19.88 9.23 3.47
CA ILE A 111 20.29 9.17 2.07
C ILE A 111 21.14 10.39 1.68
N VAL A 112 20.72 11.60 2.06
CA VAL A 112 21.43 12.83 1.67
C VAL A 112 22.74 12.98 2.44
N PHE A 113 22.73 12.85 3.76
CA PHE A 113 23.87 13.23 4.61
C PHE A 113 24.80 12.07 4.97
N ILE A 114 24.40 10.82 4.70
CA ILE A 114 25.30 9.67 4.91
C ILE A 114 25.65 9.05 3.56
N ILE A 115 24.66 8.48 2.83
CA ILE A 115 24.97 7.82 1.55
C ILE A 115 25.49 8.84 0.52
N GLY A 116 24.84 9.99 0.41
CA GLY A 116 25.22 11.03 -0.55
C GLY A 116 26.64 11.52 -0.33
N LEU A 117 27.04 11.79 0.92
CA LEU A 117 28.40 12.24 1.24
C LEU A 117 29.48 11.15 1.02
N ILE A 118 29.17 9.89 1.27
CA ILE A 118 30.11 8.77 1.06
C ILE A 118 30.34 8.48 -0.42
N PHE A 119 29.28 8.56 -1.23
CA PHE A 119 29.30 8.07 -2.63
C PHE A 119 29.28 9.17 -3.69
N THR A 120 29.27 10.46 -3.30
CA THR A 120 29.43 11.55 -4.27
C THR A 120 30.85 11.64 -4.76
N LYS A 121 31.04 12.02 -6.02
CA LYS A 121 32.33 12.35 -6.63
C LYS A 121 32.70 13.83 -6.47
N LEU A 122 31.76 14.64 -6.01
CA LEU A 122 31.99 16.06 -5.78
C LEU A 122 32.74 16.27 -4.47
N PRO A 123 33.56 17.31 -4.35
CA PRO A 123 34.05 17.79 -3.05
C PRO A 123 32.89 18.02 -2.10
N VAL A 124 33.06 17.73 -0.81
CA VAL A 124 32.00 17.85 0.21
C VAL A 124 31.38 19.25 0.24
N SER A 125 32.21 20.29 0.11
CA SER A 125 31.75 21.69 0.05
C SER A 125 30.83 21.93 -1.17
N GLU A 126 31.21 21.43 -2.33
CA GLU A 126 30.43 21.55 -3.56
C GLU A 126 29.14 20.75 -3.48
N TYR A 127 29.17 19.51 -2.99
CA TYR A 127 27.97 18.69 -2.79
C TYR A 127 26.96 19.36 -1.85
N LEU A 128 27.44 19.90 -0.73
CA LEU A 128 26.60 20.58 0.28
C LEU A 128 26.10 21.95 -0.18
N SER A 129 26.83 22.67 -1.05
CA SER A 129 26.36 23.93 -1.63
C SER A 129 25.47 23.74 -2.86
N ASN A 130 25.40 22.53 -3.42
CA ASN A 130 24.65 22.27 -4.65
C ASN A 130 23.14 22.34 -4.43
N SER A 131 22.46 23.17 -5.21
CA SER A 131 21.00 23.29 -5.15
C SER A 131 20.25 21.98 -5.44
N GLY A 132 20.88 21.05 -6.17
CA GLY A 132 20.36 19.71 -6.47
C GLY A 132 20.17 18.86 -5.23
N THR A 133 21.09 18.97 -4.25
CA THR A 133 21.04 18.25 -2.97
C THR A 133 19.82 18.66 -2.16
N TYR A 134 19.55 19.96 -2.04
CA TYR A 134 18.38 20.47 -1.32
C TYR A 134 17.06 20.26 -2.08
N ARG A 135 17.10 20.33 -3.42
CA ARG A 135 15.93 19.99 -4.24
C ARG A 135 15.54 18.51 -4.07
N TYR A 136 16.51 17.62 -3.98
CA TYR A 136 16.25 16.20 -3.68
C TYR A 136 15.58 16.06 -2.30
N LEU A 137 16.16 16.69 -1.27
CA LEU A 137 15.65 16.64 0.10
C LEU A 137 14.21 17.13 0.19
N ILE A 138 13.92 18.34 -0.32
CA ILE A 138 12.59 18.95 -0.23
C ILE A 138 11.56 18.15 -1.02
N LYS A 139 11.86 17.82 -2.29
CA LYS A 139 10.89 17.11 -3.15
C LYS A 139 10.51 15.73 -2.61
N ASN A 140 11.48 14.99 -2.08
CA ASN A 140 11.23 13.65 -1.58
C ASN A 140 10.58 13.63 -0.19
N ILE A 141 10.83 14.62 0.67
CA ILE A 141 10.12 14.76 1.94
C ILE A 141 8.64 15.07 1.70
N PHE A 142 8.34 16.06 0.86
CA PHE A 142 6.95 16.46 0.65
C PHE A 142 6.17 15.53 -0.26
N THR A 143 6.83 14.64 -1.01
CA THR A 143 6.21 13.64 -1.91
C THR A 143 5.17 14.23 -2.87
N VAL A 144 5.25 15.54 -3.13
CA VAL A 144 4.35 16.29 -4.00
C VAL A 144 5.08 16.57 -5.31
N ASN A 145 4.51 16.17 -6.43
CA ASN A 145 5.07 16.34 -7.77
C ASN A 145 6.40 15.60 -8.01
N ALA A 146 6.36 14.47 -8.67
CA ALA A 146 7.47 13.67 -9.15
C ALA A 146 8.70 13.60 -8.22
N ILE A 147 8.94 12.48 -7.61
CA ILE A 147 10.13 12.19 -6.80
C ILE A 147 11.38 12.47 -7.62
N ARG A 148 12.37 13.04 -6.98
CA ARG A 148 13.70 13.14 -7.54
C ARG A 148 14.52 11.94 -7.08
N ASP A 149 15.02 11.17 -8.02
CA ASP A 149 15.71 9.91 -7.77
C ASP A 149 17.24 10.03 -7.79
N SER A 150 17.78 11.23 -8.13
CA SER A 150 19.21 11.48 -8.29
C SER A 150 19.74 12.57 -7.34
N LEU A 151 20.94 12.33 -6.81
CA LEU A 151 21.75 13.31 -6.07
C LEU A 151 23.00 13.70 -6.87
N PRO A 152 23.52 14.95 -6.71
CA PRO A 152 24.70 15.41 -7.45
C PRO A 152 25.91 14.53 -7.23
N GLY A 153 26.48 14.00 -8.32
CA GLY A 153 27.71 13.19 -8.30
C GLY A 153 27.59 11.81 -7.67
N VAL A 154 26.42 11.38 -7.19
CA VAL A 154 26.24 10.11 -6.50
C VAL A 154 25.91 8.98 -7.49
N PHE A 155 26.56 7.82 -7.30
CA PHE A 155 26.35 6.58 -8.09
C PHE A 155 26.50 6.77 -9.60
N THR A 156 27.48 7.55 -10.04
CA THR A 156 27.75 7.80 -11.46
C THR A 156 28.36 6.60 -12.20
N ASN A 157 29.01 5.68 -11.47
CA ASN A 157 29.77 4.55 -12.02
C ASN A 157 29.20 3.18 -11.65
N VAL A 158 27.91 3.09 -11.34
CA VAL A 158 27.19 1.83 -11.09
C VAL A 158 26.40 1.42 -12.34
N PRO A 159 26.00 0.16 -12.52
CA PRO A 159 25.21 -0.29 -13.67
C PRO A 159 23.93 0.52 -13.88
N PHE A 160 23.16 0.80 -12.81
CA PHE A 160 21.98 1.66 -12.85
C PHE A 160 22.32 3.07 -12.37
N LYS A 161 22.90 3.86 -13.28
CA LYS A 161 23.54 5.15 -12.99
C LYS A 161 22.61 6.22 -12.45
N ASN A 162 23.13 7.05 -11.56
CA ASN A 162 22.54 8.30 -11.08
C ASN A 162 21.22 8.14 -10.32
N ILE A 163 20.77 6.93 -10.04
CA ILE A 163 19.53 6.66 -9.31
C ILE A 163 19.88 6.23 -7.88
N ILE A 164 19.39 6.95 -6.89
CA ILE A 164 19.62 6.64 -5.47
C ILE A 164 18.38 6.13 -4.74
N SER A 165 17.20 6.50 -5.19
CA SER A 165 15.93 6.16 -4.51
C SER A 165 14.84 5.74 -5.49
N GLY A 166 15.19 4.80 -6.39
CA GLY A 166 14.30 4.32 -7.44
C GLY A 166 12.99 3.68 -6.96
N GLN A 167 12.88 3.32 -5.67
CA GLN A 167 11.65 2.74 -5.11
C GLN A 167 10.61 3.79 -4.69
N LEU A 168 11.02 5.04 -4.43
CA LEU A 168 10.13 6.03 -3.83
C LEU A 168 9.05 6.56 -4.78
N TRP A 169 9.15 6.31 -6.08
CA TRP A 169 8.23 6.82 -7.11
C TRP A 169 6.75 6.43 -6.89
N THR A 170 6.47 5.41 -6.09
CA THR A 170 5.11 4.96 -5.78
C THR A 170 4.47 5.73 -4.64
N LEU A 171 5.26 6.36 -3.74
CA LEU A 171 4.74 7.09 -2.59
C LEU A 171 3.78 8.24 -2.93
N PRO A 172 4.03 9.07 -3.98
CA PRO A 172 3.07 10.08 -4.40
C PRO A 172 1.68 9.50 -4.71
N TYR A 173 1.62 8.34 -5.34
CA TYR A 173 0.36 7.67 -5.63
C TYR A 173 -0.34 7.21 -4.34
N GLU A 174 0.40 6.70 -3.37
CA GLU A 174 -0.16 6.30 -2.07
C GLU A 174 -0.73 7.51 -1.32
N VAL A 175 0.01 8.61 -1.24
CA VAL A 175 -0.43 9.87 -0.62
C VAL A 175 -1.68 10.41 -1.33
N MET A 176 -1.71 10.35 -2.66
CA MET A 176 -2.86 10.77 -3.48
C MET A 176 -4.11 9.92 -3.16
N MET A 177 -3.98 8.58 -3.01
CA MET A 177 -5.09 7.72 -2.59
C MET A 177 -5.62 8.09 -1.20
N TYR A 178 -4.73 8.47 -0.27
CA TYR A 178 -5.14 8.96 1.05
C TYR A 178 -5.91 10.28 0.95
N GLY A 179 -5.46 11.20 0.09
CA GLY A 179 -6.16 12.45 -0.20
C GLY A 179 -7.55 12.23 -0.79
N ILE A 180 -7.67 11.35 -1.78
CA ILE A 180 -8.95 10.98 -2.41
C ILE A 180 -9.91 10.39 -1.36
N MET A 181 -9.43 9.49 -0.50
CA MET A 181 -10.26 8.90 0.55
C MET A 181 -10.67 9.93 1.62
N ALA A 182 -9.79 10.86 1.98
CA ALA A 182 -10.13 11.96 2.87
C ALA A 182 -11.19 12.88 2.24
N GLY A 183 -11.04 13.22 0.96
CA GLY A 183 -12.02 14.00 0.20
C GLY A 183 -13.40 13.32 0.12
N LEU A 184 -13.45 12.03 -0.18
CA LEU A 184 -14.70 11.25 -0.13
C LEU A 184 -15.31 11.25 1.28
N GLY A 185 -14.48 11.11 2.32
CA GLY A 185 -14.93 11.21 3.71
C GLY A 185 -15.56 12.56 4.04
N LEU A 186 -14.92 13.65 3.62
CA LEU A 186 -15.45 15.02 3.78
C LEU A 186 -16.75 15.22 3.00
N PHE A 187 -16.79 14.80 1.75
CA PHE A 187 -17.99 14.87 0.92
C PHE A 187 -19.20 14.23 1.64
N PHE A 188 -19.03 13.01 2.14
CA PHE A 188 -20.12 12.34 2.87
C PHE A 188 -20.43 12.95 4.25
N LEU A 189 -19.50 13.70 4.85
CA LEU A 189 -19.78 14.48 6.07
C LEU A 189 -20.55 15.77 5.78
N CYS A 190 -20.22 16.49 4.72
CA CYS A 190 -20.92 17.70 4.31
C CYS A 190 -22.40 17.44 3.99
N PHE A 191 -22.72 16.30 3.37
CA PHE A 191 -24.11 15.89 3.16
C PHE A 191 -24.87 15.64 4.47
N LYS A 192 -24.19 15.23 5.55
CA LYS A 192 -24.80 15.08 6.88
C LYS A 192 -25.26 16.43 7.46
N ASN A 193 -24.44 17.47 7.33
CA ASN A 193 -24.71 18.78 7.92
C ASN A 193 -25.80 19.58 7.21
N LYS A 194 -26.01 19.37 5.90
CA LYS A 194 -27.10 20.02 5.15
C LYS A 194 -28.50 19.50 5.50
N LEU A 195 -28.58 18.30 6.09
CA LEU A 195 -29.84 17.68 6.51
C LEU A 195 -30.16 17.88 8.01
N TYR A 196 -29.25 18.47 8.77
CA TYR A 196 -29.44 18.84 10.17
C TYR A 196 -29.47 20.36 10.30
N THR A 197 -30.57 21.00 9.91
CA THR A 197 -30.97 22.25 10.54
C THR A 197 -31.60 21.92 11.87
N PRO A 198 -31.13 22.47 13.00
CA PRO A 198 -31.80 22.29 14.29
C PRO A 198 -33.07 23.15 14.27
N VAL A 199 -34.19 22.54 13.98
CA VAL A 199 -35.49 23.12 14.28
C VAL A 199 -35.96 22.50 15.59
N PHE A 200 -36.13 23.37 16.56
CA PHE A 200 -36.74 23.17 17.90
C PHE A 200 -35.86 22.61 19.03
N GLN A 201 -35.27 23.55 19.76
CA GLN A 201 -35.13 23.47 21.21
C GLN A 201 -36.40 24.07 21.82
N ASP A 202 -37.39 23.24 22.16
CA ASP A 202 -38.37 23.58 23.18
C ASP A 202 -38.82 22.31 23.94
N LYS A 203 -38.61 22.36 25.24
CA LYS A 203 -38.91 21.26 26.16
C LYS A 203 -40.30 21.46 26.69
N SER A 204 -41.29 20.79 26.16
CA SER A 204 -42.50 20.37 26.92
C SER A 204 -43.46 19.61 26.01
N CYS A 205 -43.71 18.37 26.29
CA CYS A 205 -44.94 17.59 26.14
C CYS A 205 -44.70 16.14 25.78
N PHE A 206 -45.53 15.28 26.27
CA PHE A 206 -45.62 13.82 26.14
C PHE A 206 -45.54 13.27 24.67
N CYS A 207 -45.61 14.11 23.66
CA CYS A 207 -45.35 13.80 22.27
C CYS A 207 -43.87 13.48 21.99
N PHE A 208 -42.97 13.73 22.96
CA PHE A 208 -41.53 13.66 22.79
C PHE A 208 -40.98 12.21 22.64
N SER A 209 -41.66 11.22 23.22
CA SER A 209 -41.23 9.81 23.15
C SER A 209 -41.47 9.18 21.77
N VAL A 210 -42.58 9.55 21.13
CA VAL A 210 -42.94 9.07 19.79
C VAL A 210 -42.07 9.81 18.72
N LEU A 211 -41.89 11.12 18.91
CA LEU A 211 -41.07 11.93 18.01
C LEU A 211 -39.61 11.56 18.12
N SER A 212 -39.08 11.30 19.32
CA SER A 212 -37.71 10.85 19.53
C SER A 212 -37.46 9.45 18.92
N ARG A 213 -38.41 8.52 19.02
CA ARG A 213 -38.35 7.22 18.35
C ARG A 213 -38.42 7.39 16.84
N TYR A 214 -39.25 8.26 16.30
CA TYR A 214 -39.34 8.52 14.87
C TYR A 214 -38.07 9.20 14.34
N LEU A 215 -37.50 10.18 15.06
CA LEU A 215 -36.22 10.81 14.73
C LEU A 215 -35.05 9.84 14.84
N THR A 216 -35.07 8.92 15.82
CA THR A 216 -34.05 7.85 15.91
C THR A 216 -34.16 6.86 14.76
N LEU A 217 -35.36 6.48 14.35
CA LEU A 217 -35.62 5.63 13.19
C LEU A 217 -35.23 6.32 11.87
N LEU A 218 -35.54 7.63 11.75
CA LEU A 218 -35.09 8.46 10.62
C LEU A 218 -33.58 8.59 10.58
N ALA A 219 -32.91 8.83 11.71
CA ALA A 219 -31.46 8.88 11.83
C ALA A 219 -30.81 7.52 11.50
N MET A 220 -31.41 6.42 11.93
CA MET A 220 -30.97 5.05 11.56
C MET A 220 -31.18 4.76 10.06
N ASN A 221 -32.29 5.20 9.46
CA ASN A 221 -32.53 5.07 8.03
C ASN A 221 -31.59 5.95 7.20
N LEU A 222 -31.32 7.19 7.63
CA LEU A 222 -30.35 8.09 7.01
C LEU A 222 -28.94 7.52 7.13
N SER A 223 -28.57 6.91 8.26
CA SER A 223 -27.31 6.22 8.46
C SER A 223 -27.16 5.00 7.53
N LYS A 224 -28.21 4.19 7.38
CA LYS A 224 -28.25 3.05 6.43
C LYS A 224 -28.15 3.52 4.99
N ASN A 225 -28.85 4.59 4.62
CA ASN A 225 -28.78 5.17 3.28
C ASN A 225 -27.39 5.75 2.98
N LYS A 226 -26.76 6.41 3.95
CA LYS A 226 -25.40 6.91 3.84
C LYS A 226 -24.39 5.78 3.57
N LEU A 227 -24.43 4.70 4.35
CA LEU A 227 -23.53 3.56 4.15
C LEU A 227 -23.78 2.91 2.78
N ARG A 228 -25.04 2.88 2.33
CA ARG A 228 -25.40 2.38 0.99
C ARG A 228 -24.80 3.28 -0.11
N CYS A 229 -24.90 4.60 0.01
CA CYS A 229 -24.28 5.55 -0.92
C CYS A 229 -22.76 5.38 -0.96
N ILE A 230 -22.08 5.27 0.19
CA ILE A 230 -20.64 5.04 0.26
C ILE A 230 -20.28 3.71 -0.44
N LYS A 231 -21.01 2.62 -0.16
CA LYS A 231 -20.79 1.33 -0.81
C LYS A 231 -20.95 1.42 -2.34
N PHE A 232 -21.98 2.13 -2.80
CA PHE A 232 -22.22 2.34 -4.23
C PHE A 232 -21.09 3.16 -4.87
N THR A 233 -20.68 4.27 -4.25
CA THR A 233 -19.60 5.13 -4.77
C THR A 233 -18.27 4.35 -4.86
N VAL A 234 -17.92 3.59 -3.84
CA VAL A 234 -16.69 2.78 -3.84
C VAL A 234 -16.74 1.70 -4.92
N LEU A 235 -17.90 1.04 -5.09
CA LEU A 235 -18.12 0.05 -6.14
C LEU A 235 -18.04 0.69 -7.53
N PHE A 236 -18.65 1.85 -7.72
CA PHE A 236 -18.60 2.59 -8.99
C PHE A 236 -17.16 2.98 -9.36
N LEU A 237 -16.40 3.53 -8.40
CA LEU A 237 -14.99 3.88 -8.63
C LEU A 237 -14.13 2.63 -8.94
N PHE A 238 -14.41 1.51 -8.29
CA PHE A 238 -13.79 0.23 -8.62
C PHE A 238 -14.13 -0.19 -10.05
N THR A 239 -15.41 -0.25 -10.42
CA THR A 239 -15.81 -0.75 -11.75
C THR A 239 -15.26 0.12 -12.88
N VAL A 240 -15.34 1.45 -12.74
CA VAL A 240 -14.79 2.39 -13.73
C VAL A 240 -13.26 2.24 -13.84
N SER A 241 -12.55 2.26 -12.72
CA SER A 241 -11.08 2.16 -12.75
C SER A 241 -10.59 0.79 -13.22
N PHE A 242 -11.28 -0.28 -12.86
CA PHE A 242 -10.96 -1.63 -13.33
C PHE A 242 -11.14 -1.74 -14.84
N SER A 243 -12.26 -1.24 -15.37
CA SER A 243 -12.52 -1.22 -16.82
C SER A 243 -11.46 -0.40 -17.56
N LEU A 244 -11.12 0.81 -17.05
CA LEU A 244 -10.07 1.64 -17.64
C LEU A 244 -8.69 0.96 -17.56
N ASN A 245 -8.37 0.25 -16.48
CA ASN A 245 -7.11 -0.47 -16.36
C ASN A 245 -6.98 -1.56 -17.43
N ILE A 246 -8.06 -2.30 -17.71
CA ILE A 246 -8.10 -3.28 -18.79
C ILE A 246 -7.99 -2.60 -20.16
N ILE A 247 -8.76 -1.53 -20.41
CA ILE A 247 -8.71 -0.79 -21.69
C ILE A 247 -7.30 -0.25 -21.96
N TYR A 248 -6.66 0.37 -20.97
CA TYR A 248 -5.31 0.94 -21.15
C TYR A 248 -4.22 -0.13 -21.27
N HIS A 249 -4.47 -1.36 -20.83
CA HIS A 249 -3.56 -2.47 -21.11
C HIS A 249 -3.60 -2.84 -22.60
N PHE A 250 -4.80 -2.98 -23.18
CA PHE A 250 -4.95 -3.35 -24.61
C PHE A 250 -4.67 -2.20 -25.56
N TYR A 251 -4.93 -0.96 -25.14
CA TYR A 251 -4.74 0.25 -25.95
C TYR A 251 -3.77 1.24 -25.28
N PRO A 252 -2.48 0.89 -25.15
CA PRO A 252 -1.52 1.70 -24.42
C PRO A 252 -1.23 3.08 -25.05
N SER A 253 -1.50 3.25 -26.35
CA SER A 253 -1.34 4.52 -27.07
C SER A 253 -2.33 5.61 -26.67
N VAL A 254 -3.48 5.24 -26.08
CA VAL A 254 -4.55 6.18 -25.72
C VAL A 254 -4.20 7.03 -24.49
N SER A 255 -3.17 6.64 -23.71
CA SER A 255 -2.83 7.35 -22.47
C SER A 255 -1.34 7.36 -22.16
N SER A 256 -0.89 8.36 -21.39
CA SER A 256 0.49 8.43 -20.91
C SER A 256 0.81 7.28 -19.96
N ILE A 257 2.12 6.97 -19.80
CA ILE A 257 2.57 5.97 -18.83
C ILE A 257 2.14 6.34 -17.39
N TYR A 258 2.18 7.62 -17.04
CA TYR A 258 1.76 8.10 -15.72
C TYR A 258 0.27 7.88 -15.48
N THR A 259 -0.57 8.12 -16.48
CA THR A 259 -2.02 7.85 -16.43
C THR A 259 -2.29 6.36 -16.25
N ARG A 260 -1.59 5.50 -16.99
CA ARG A 260 -1.74 4.04 -16.86
C ARG A 260 -1.36 3.54 -15.46
N LEU A 261 -0.23 4.02 -14.92
CA LEU A 261 0.20 3.68 -13.56
C LEU A 261 -0.79 4.16 -12.51
N PHE A 262 -1.28 5.40 -12.66
CA PHE A 262 -2.30 5.94 -11.76
C PHE A 262 -3.56 5.08 -11.77
N ILE A 263 -4.12 4.78 -12.94
CA ILE A 263 -5.34 3.95 -13.08
C ILE A 263 -5.12 2.54 -12.54
N ARG A 264 -3.95 1.93 -12.79
CA ARG A 264 -3.59 0.62 -12.24
C ARG A 264 -3.64 0.62 -10.71
N PHE A 265 -2.94 1.54 -10.07
CA PHE A 265 -2.90 1.63 -8.62
C PHE A 265 -4.24 2.04 -8.02
N PHE A 266 -4.96 2.93 -8.67
CA PHE A 266 -6.31 3.34 -8.30
C PHE A 266 -7.28 2.15 -8.36
N SER A 267 -7.23 1.37 -9.43
CA SER A 267 -8.05 0.16 -9.58
C SER A 267 -7.78 -0.86 -8.46
N LEU A 268 -6.52 -1.16 -8.18
CA LEU A 268 -6.14 -2.09 -7.11
C LEU A 268 -6.55 -1.58 -5.73
N PHE A 269 -6.34 -0.29 -5.47
CA PHE A 269 -6.75 0.35 -4.23
C PHE A 269 -8.28 0.24 -4.04
N PHE A 270 -9.07 0.58 -5.07
CA PHE A 270 -10.53 0.49 -4.98
C PHE A 270 -11.04 -0.95 -5.02
N THR A 271 -10.30 -1.91 -5.56
CA THR A 271 -10.56 -3.35 -5.37
C THR A 271 -10.47 -3.72 -3.88
N GLY A 272 -9.40 -3.30 -3.21
CA GLY A 272 -9.25 -3.49 -1.76
C GLY A 272 -10.32 -2.79 -0.94
N ALA A 273 -10.64 -1.55 -1.30
CA ALA A 273 -11.71 -0.76 -0.69
C ALA A 273 -13.08 -1.45 -0.80
N THR A 274 -13.41 -1.97 -1.99
CA THR A 274 -14.63 -2.72 -2.26
C THR A 274 -14.67 -4.03 -1.47
N ALA A 275 -13.55 -4.75 -1.42
CA ALA A 275 -13.44 -5.96 -0.62
C ALA A 275 -13.75 -5.69 0.87
N TYR A 276 -13.29 -4.58 1.45
CA TYR A 276 -13.65 -4.19 2.81
C TYR A 276 -15.14 -3.87 2.95
N MET A 277 -15.72 -3.11 2.00
CA MET A 277 -17.12 -2.71 2.04
C MET A 277 -18.10 -3.89 1.94
N TYR A 278 -17.72 -4.92 1.18
CA TYR A 278 -18.52 -6.12 0.96
C TYR A 278 -18.00 -7.35 1.73
N ARG A 279 -17.08 -7.17 2.69
CA ARG A 279 -16.40 -8.23 3.44
C ARG A 279 -17.33 -9.29 4.05
N GLU A 280 -18.56 -8.90 4.41
CA GLU A 280 -19.54 -9.80 4.98
C GLU A 280 -20.11 -10.81 3.96
N LYS A 281 -19.98 -10.49 2.66
CA LYS A 281 -20.41 -11.33 1.55
C LYS A 281 -19.28 -12.13 0.91
N LEU A 282 -18.02 -11.86 1.30
CA LEU A 282 -16.87 -12.54 0.74
C LEU A 282 -16.57 -13.82 1.53
N TYR A 283 -16.52 -14.91 0.78
CA TYR A 283 -16.15 -16.23 1.27
C TYR A 283 -14.87 -16.69 0.58
N PHE A 284 -13.97 -17.28 1.34
CA PHE A 284 -12.74 -17.84 0.83
C PHE A 284 -12.71 -19.34 1.04
N SER A 285 -12.33 -20.08 0.00
CA SER A 285 -12.24 -21.52 0.00
C SER A 285 -10.89 -21.97 -0.53
N PHE A 286 -10.28 -22.96 0.15
CA PHE A 286 -9.06 -23.60 -0.34
C PHE A 286 -9.26 -24.20 -1.74
N TRP A 287 -10.44 -24.78 -1.99
CA TRP A 287 -10.76 -25.41 -3.28
C TRP A 287 -10.79 -24.42 -4.45
N LEU A 288 -10.93 -23.12 -4.19
CA LEU A 288 -10.84 -22.08 -5.22
C LEU A 288 -9.42 -21.54 -5.38
N VAL A 289 -8.55 -21.71 -4.39
CA VAL A 289 -7.14 -21.27 -4.46
C VAL A 289 -6.38 -22.07 -5.50
N LEU A 290 -6.51 -23.42 -5.46
CA LEU A 290 -5.78 -24.28 -6.38
C LEU A 290 -6.11 -23.99 -7.85
N PRO A 291 -7.39 -23.97 -8.30
CA PRO A 291 -7.70 -23.59 -9.68
C PRO A 291 -7.29 -22.14 -10.00
N ALA A 292 -7.40 -21.19 -9.07
CA ALA A 292 -6.93 -19.82 -9.31
C ALA A 292 -5.44 -19.77 -9.59
N VAL A 293 -4.63 -20.50 -8.84
CA VAL A 293 -3.17 -20.60 -9.05
C VAL A 293 -2.87 -21.32 -10.36
N LEU A 294 -3.58 -22.41 -10.68
CA LEU A 294 -3.36 -23.14 -11.93
C LEU A 294 -3.73 -22.32 -13.16
N ILE A 295 -4.86 -21.62 -13.14
CA ILE A 295 -5.29 -20.74 -14.22
C ILE A 295 -4.30 -19.58 -14.38
N LEU A 296 -3.84 -18.99 -13.27
CA LEU A 296 -2.82 -17.93 -13.29
C LEU A 296 -1.51 -18.45 -13.89
N ALA A 297 -1.05 -19.63 -13.50
CA ALA A 297 0.15 -20.26 -14.05
C ALA A 297 -0.01 -20.58 -15.55
N ALA A 298 -1.13 -21.19 -15.94
CA ALA A 298 -1.42 -21.47 -17.34
C ALA A 298 -1.51 -20.20 -18.21
N SER A 299 -2.05 -19.09 -17.66
CA SER A 299 -2.16 -17.83 -18.38
C SER A 299 -0.81 -17.18 -18.71
N THR A 300 0.30 -17.58 -18.05
CA THR A 300 1.65 -17.03 -18.30
C THR A 300 2.16 -17.27 -19.72
N PHE A 301 1.57 -18.20 -20.46
CA PHE A 301 1.92 -18.43 -21.86
C PHE A 301 1.45 -17.31 -22.80
N GLN A 302 0.43 -16.53 -22.41
CA GLN A 302 -0.10 -15.41 -23.17
C GLN A 302 -0.25 -14.18 -22.29
N LYS A 303 0.56 -13.15 -22.55
CA LYS A 303 0.72 -11.97 -21.66
C LYS A 303 -0.56 -11.20 -21.41
N ASP A 304 -1.41 -11.05 -22.43
CA ASP A 304 -2.68 -10.31 -22.31
C ASP A 304 -3.72 -11.11 -21.50
N VAL A 305 -3.78 -12.42 -21.71
CA VAL A 305 -4.61 -13.32 -20.88
C VAL A 305 -4.11 -13.32 -19.44
N PHE A 306 -2.77 -13.38 -19.26
CA PHE A 306 -2.17 -13.29 -17.93
C PHE A 306 -2.61 -12.02 -17.19
N PHE A 307 -2.57 -10.86 -17.85
CA PHE A 307 -2.92 -9.60 -17.21
C PHE A 307 -4.38 -9.60 -16.73
N VAL A 308 -5.32 -10.07 -17.56
CA VAL A 308 -6.75 -10.15 -17.17
C VAL A 308 -6.97 -11.12 -16.02
N VAL A 309 -6.41 -12.34 -16.14
CA VAL A 309 -6.48 -13.37 -15.08
C VAL A 309 -5.86 -12.85 -13.78
N TYR A 310 -4.71 -12.21 -13.87
CA TYR A 310 -4.00 -11.62 -12.74
C TYR A 310 -4.85 -10.57 -12.01
N CYS A 311 -5.50 -9.66 -12.75
CA CYS A 311 -6.35 -8.63 -12.14
C CYS A 311 -7.52 -9.21 -11.32
N ILE A 312 -7.98 -10.41 -11.67
CA ILE A 312 -9.08 -11.09 -10.98
C ILE A 312 -8.56 -11.99 -9.84
N THR A 313 -7.50 -12.75 -10.10
CA THR A 313 -7.01 -13.77 -9.16
C THR A 313 -6.16 -13.18 -8.03
N LEU A 314 -5.36 -12.14 -8.31
CA LEU A 314 -4.49 -11.52 -7.28
C LEU A 314 -5.27 -11.08 -6.04
N PRO A 315 -6.38 -10.32 -6.15
CA PRO A 315 -7.14 -9.92 -4.98
C PRO A 315 -7.66 -11.11 -4.16
N TYR A 316 -8.13 -12.16 -4.84
CA TYR A 316 -8.62 -13.35 -4.17
C TYR A 316 -7.50 -14.04 -3.38
N LEU A 317 -6.34 -14.27 -4.00
CA LEU A 317 -5.20 -14.94 -3.37
C LEU A 317 -4.64 -14.12 -2.20
N VAL A 318 -4.52 -12.81 -2.35
CA VAL A 318 -4.01 -11.93 -1.28
C VAL A 318 -4.94 -11.95 -0.07
N PHE A 319 -6.26 -11.82 -0.26
CA PHE A 319 -7.20 -11.84 0.86
C PHE A 319 -7.39 -13.24 1.43
N TYR A 320 -7.27 -14.30 0.64
CA TYR A 320 -7.20 -15.66 1.16
C TYR A 320 -6.03 -15.80 2.14
N ILE A 321 -4.81 -15.47 1.71
CA ILE A 321 -3.61 -15.55 2.56
C ILE A 321 -3.73 -14.63 3.77
N ALA A 322 -4.35 -13.44 3.60
CA ALA A 322 -4.53 -12.48 4.69
C ALA A 322 -5.40 -13.02 5.83
N TYR A 323 -6.37 -13.86 5.52
CA TYR A 323 -7.37 -14.33 6.50
C TYR A 323 -7.38 -15.83 6.74
N VAL A 324 -6.52 -16.60 6.05
CA VAL A 324 -6.39 -18.04 6.33
C VAL A 324 -6.06 -18.25 7.81
N PRO A 325 -6.81 -19.11 8.53
CA PRO A 325 -6.71 -19.24 9.98
C PRO A 325 -5.54 -20.14 10.40
N ILE A 326 -4.32 -19.71 10.09
CA ILE A 326 -3.08 -20.41 10.49
C ILE A 326 -2.43 -19.63 11.63
N ASN A 327 -2.53 -20.14 12.85
CA ASN A 327 -2.06 -19.46 14.06
C ASN A 327 -0.57 -19.08 14.01
N PHE A 328 0.27 -19.90 13.41
CA PHE A 328 1.71 -19.63 13.25
C PHE A 328 1.94 -18.33 12.45
N LEU A 329 1.20 -18.12 11.36
CA LEU A 329 1.33 -16.92 10.52
C LEU A 329 0.85 -15.67 11.26
N HIS A 330 -0.20 -15.78 12.06
CA HIS A 330 -0.71 -14.67 12.88
C HIS A 330 0.31 -14.17 13.91
N ASN A 331 1.19 -15.05 14.40
CA ASN A 331 2.24 -14.67 15.36
C ASN A 331 3.25 -13.66 14.77
N PHE A 332 3.38 -13.59 13.44
CA PHE A 332 4.24 -12.60 12.79
C PHE A 332 3.86 -11.16 13.17
N ASN A 333 2.59 -10.89 13.45
CA ASN A 333 2.13 -9.58 13.87
C ASN A 333 2.74 -9.09 15.20
N LYS A 334 3.29 -9.99 16.02
CA LYS A 334 3.93 -9.64 17.31
C LYS A 334 5.29 -8.95 17.12
N PHE A 335 5.97 -9.22 16.01
CA PHE A 335 7.30 -8.67 15.75
C PHE A 335 7.27 -7.20 15.32
N GLY A 336 6.17 -6.74 14.72
CA GLY A 336 6.04 -5.37 14.20
C GLY A 336 5.87 -5.34 12.68
N ASP A 337 5.84 -4.13 12.12
CA ASP A 337 5.67 -3.91 10.67
C ASP A 337 6.92 -3.31 10.06
N TYR A 338 7.90 -4.13 9.74
CA TYR A 338 9.18 -3.71 9.14
C TYR A 338 9.08 -3.42 7.64
N SER A 339 7.94 -3.69 7.01
CA SER A 339 7.78 -3.61 5.56
C SER A 339 8.07 -2.23 4.99
N TYR A 340 7.69 -1.17 5.72
CA TYR A 340 7.91 0.20 5.28
C TYR A 340 9.39 0.57 5.35
N GLY A 341 10.08 0.25 6.45
CA GLY A 341 11.53 0.44 6.57
C GLY A 341 12.30 -0.32 5.49
N ILE A 342 11.97 -1.60 5.24
CA ILE A 342 12.59 -2.36 4.14
C ILE A 342 12.38 -1.62 2.81
N TYR A 343 11.18 -1.17 2.55
CA TYR A 343 10.85 -0.51 1.29
C TYR A 343 11.65 0.77 1.05
N ILE A 344 11.77 1.65 2.06
CA ILE A 344 12.43 2.95 1.88
C ILE A 344 13.96 2.89 1.89
N TYR A 345 14.58 1.89 2.55
CA TYR A 345 16.05 1.77 2.63
C TYR A 345 16.66 0.82 1.59
N ALA A 346 15.90 -0.13 1.02
CA ALA A 346 16.46 -1.19 0.18
C ALA A 346 17.28 -0.68 -1.00
N PHE A 347 16.72 0.16 -1.84
CA PHE A 347 17.36 0.58 -3.09
C PHE A 347 18.64 1.42 -2.87
N PRO A 348 18.65 2.43 -1.96
CA PRO A 348 19.89 3.15 -1.61
C PRO A 348 21.00 2.22 -1.10
N ILE A 349 20.67 1.20 -0.31
CA ILE A 349 21.64 0.21 0.17
C ILE A 349 22.13 -0.66 -0.99
N GLN A 350 21.27 -1.09 -1.90
CA GLN A 350 21.68 -1.87 -3.08
C GLN A 350 22.64 -1.08 -3.97
N GLN A 351 22.37 0.20 -4.20
CA GLN A 351 23.25 1.07 -4.96
C GLN A 351 24.61 1.29 -4.24
N SER A 352 24.59 1.37 -2.91
CA SER A 352 25.82 1.41 -2.10
C SER A 352 26.62 0.11 -2.22
N VAL A 353 25.96 -1.03 -2.12
CA VAL A 353 26.58 -2.36 -2.21
C VAL A 353 27.22 -2.57 -3.59
N ILE A 354 26.54 -2.25 -4.70
CA ILE A 354 27.08 -2.43 -6.05
C ILE A 354 28.25 -1.46 -6.30
N SER A 355 28.22 -0.27 -5.70
CA SER A 355 29.33 0.70 -5.78
C SER A 355 30.60 0.19 -5.11
N LEU A 356 30.47 -0.54 -3.99
CA LEU A 356 31.59 -1.11 -3.22
C LEU A 356 32.02 -2.48 -3.76
N LEU A 357 31.09 -3.26 -4.28
CA LEU A 357 31.30 -4.63 -4.75
C LEU A 357 30.79 -4.80 -6.19
N PRO A 358 31.48 -4.23 -7.19
CA PRO A 358 30.98 -4.23 -8.59
C PRO A 358 30.80 -5.60 -9.24
N LYS A 359 31.44 -6.64 -8.69
CA LYS A 359 31.37 -8.03 -9.19
C LYS A 359 30.40 -8.92 -8.40
N ILE A 360 29.58 -8.33 -7.52
CA ILE A 360 28.64 -9.08 -6.69
C ILE A 360 27.60 -9.79 -7.57
N THR A 361 27.28 -11.03 -7.23
CA THR A 361 26.19 -11.77 -7.88
C THR A 361 24.83 -11.26 -7.43
N ILE A 362 23.77 -11.53 -8.21
CA ILE A 362 22.38 -11.15 -7.86
C ILE A 362 21.97 -11.72 -6.51
N ILE A 363 22.32 -12.98 -6.24
CA ILE A 363 22.02 -13.64 -4.95
C ILE A 363 22.79 -12.96 -3.82
N GLY A 364 24.10 -12.72 -4.00
CA GLY A 364 24.92 -12.00 -3.03
C GLY A 364 24.41 -10.60 -2.75
N MET A 365 24.01 -9.84 -3.81
CA MET A 365 23.35 -8.55 -3.70
C MET A 365 22.09 -8.63 -2.87
N THR A 366 21.21 -9.60 -3.15
CA THR A 366 19.95 -9.78 -2.42
C THR A 366 20.19 -10.05 -0.95
N ILE A 367 21.06 -11.00 -0.63
CA ILE A 367 21.32 -11.39 0.77
C ILE A 367 21.97 -10.24 1.54
N LEU A 368 23.05 -9.67 1.02
CA LEU A 368 23.79 -8.62 1.71
C LEU A 368 22.92 -7.37 1.91
N SER A 369 22.23 -6.94 0.84
CA SER A 369 21.34 -5.79 0.93
C SER A 369 20.16 -6.05 1.86
N PHE A 370 19.61 -7.27 1.88
CA PHE A 370 18.54 -7.62 2.81
C PHE A 370 19.01 -7.54 4.27
N CYS A 371 20.17 -8.09 4.61
CA CYS A 371 20.71 -8.05 5.97
C CYS A 371 20.89 -6.60 6.45
N ILE A 372 21.54 -5.74 5.65
CA ILE A 372 21.78 -4.34 6.00
C ILE A 372 20.45 -3.58 6.10
N THR A 373 19.58 -3.74 5.11
CA THR A 373 18.28 -3.07 5.07
C THR A 373 17.39 -3.50 6.22
N PHE A 374 17.41 -4.78 6.60
CA PHE A 374 16.62 -5.30 7.71
C PHE A 374 17.04 -4.69 9.06
N ILE A 375 18.36 -4.49 9.28
CA ILE A 375 18.86 -3.80 10.47
C ILE A 375 18.33 -2.35 10.51
N LEU A 376 18.41 -1.63 9.38
CA LEU A 376 17.87 -0.26 9.28
C LEU A 376 16.36 -0.21 9.50
N ALA A 377 15.61 -1.15 8.93
CA ALA A 377 14.17 -1.26 9.08
C ALA A 377 13.78 -1.60 10.53
N PHE A 378 14.54 -2.46 11.20
CA PHE A 378 14.35 -2.79 12.61
C PHE A 378 14.56 -1.55 13.49
N LEU A 379 15.64 -0.81 13.29
CA LEU A 379 15.93 0.45 14.01
C LEU A 379 14.84 1.48 13.72
N SER A 380 14.47 1.67 12.45
CA SER A 380 13.41 2.60 12.05
C SER A 380 12.08 2.27 12.75
N TRP A 381 11.68 1.01 12.78
CA TRP A 381 10.45 0.60 13.45
C TRP A 381 10.48 0.88 14.94
N HIS A 382 11.53 0.46 15.64
CA HIS A 382 11.57 0.56 17.09
C HIS A 382 11.80 1.99 17.59
N ILE A 383 12.61 2.78 16.90
CA ILE A 383 12.97 4.14 17.32
C ILE A 383 11.97 5.17 16.80
N ILE A 384 11.51 5.04 15.55
CA ILE A 384 10.77 6.10 14.85
C ILE A 384 9.30 5.71 14.68
N GLU A 385 9.02 4.66 13.88
CA GLU A 385 7.67 4.36 13.41
C GLU A 385 6.72 4.00 14.54
N LYS A 386 7.09 3.05 15.40
CA LYS A 386 6.29 2.60 16.54
C LYS A 386 5.96 3.75 17.49
N ASN A 387 6.93 4.65 17.74
CA ASN A 387 6.73 5.80 18.62
C ASN A 387 5.85 6.87 17.98
N ALA A 388 6.05 7.17 16.70
CA ALA A 388 5.17 8.07 15.96
C ALA A 388 3.73 7.54 15.93
N LEU A 389 3.53 6.24 15.75
CA LEU A 389 2.22 5.62 15.72
C LEU A 389 1.46 5.68 17.07
N LYS A 390 2.16 5.80 18.21
CA LYS A 390 1.50 6.03 19.52
C LYS A 390 0.79 7.38 19.59
N LEU A 391 1.23 8.38 18.80
CA LEU A 391 0.63 9.70 18.74
C LEU A 391 -0.72 9.74 18.03
N LYS A 392 -1.17 8.64 17.41
CA LYS A 392 -2.47 8.54 16.71
C LYS A 392 -3.69 8.87 17.60
N ASN A 393 -3.57 8.65 18.90
CA ASN A 393 -4.70 8.79 19.84
C ASN A 393 -4.67 10.15 20.54
N LYS A 394 -3.76 11.08 20.16
CA LYS A 394 -3.66 12.41 20.77
C LYS A 394 -4.53 13.48 20.10
N ILE A 395 -5.20 13.13 18.99
CA ILE A 395 -6.18 13.92 18.24
C ILE A 395 -7.44 13.06 18.04
#